data_09400951edaf2ac30d90f4027c040e71
#
_entry.id   09400951edaf2ac30d90f4027c040e71
#
_cell.length_a   1.000
_cell.length_b   1.000
_cell.length_c   1.000
_cell.angle_alpha   90.00
_cell.angle_beta   90.00
_cell.angle_gamma   90.00
#
_symmetry.space_group_name_H-M   'P 1'
#
loop_
_entity.id
_entity.type
_entity.pdbx_description
1 polymer ?
#
loop_
_entity_poly.entity_id
_entity_poly.type
_entity_poly.pdbx_seq_one_letter_code
_entity_poly.pdbx_strand_id
1 'polypeptide(L)'
;MLKSTQSEAIAQKMTEKKPMFGLKSVNFQVLVMLAAIAAIMLFFTFTTEGAYLSARNISNLLRQTAITGILAVGMVFVIISAEIDLSVGSMMGLLGGAAAIFDVWLGWPLPLTIAVTLLAGLLLGAWNGWWVAYRKVPSFIVTLAGMLAFRGILIGITNGTTVAPTSGAMSQIGQSYLPDGLGFGVGVVGLMLFVAWQWRRRSRRAQLGLPVAAATGDVTRQSILAVLVLGAVYLLNDYRGVPTPVLILTALMLAGIFMATRTAFGRRIYAIGGNIDAARLSGVNVERTKLAVFAINGLMVAIAGLILSSRLGAGSPSAGNIAELDAIAACVIGGTSLAGGVGSVAGAVMGAFIMASLDNGMSMLDVPTFWQYIVKGAILLLAVWMDSATKRRA
;
A
#
# COMPACT_ATOMS: atom_id res chain seq x y z
N MET A 1 -39.83 48.36 -0.95
CA MET A 1 -40.33 46.98 -0.78
C MET A 1 -39.75 45.94 -1.75
N LEU A 2 -39.19 46.28 -2.91
CA LEU A 2 -38.64 45.29 -3.88
C LEU A 2 -37.20 44.85 -3.65
N LYS A 3 -36.41 45.49 -2.76
CA LYS A 3 -35.01 45.11 -2.47
C LYS A 3 -34.87 44.07 -1.32
N SER A 4 -35.91 43.93 -0.46
CA SER A 4 -35.87 42.95 0.66
C SER A 4 -36.13 41.52 0.18
N THR A 5 -36.97 41.32 -0.79
CA THR A 5 -37.31 39.99 -1.35
C THR A 5 -36.21 39.31 -2.15
N GLN A 6 -35.33 40.11 -2.82
CA GLN A 6 -34.18 39.52 -3.51
C GLN A 6 -33.05 39.10 -2.58
N SER A 7 -32.85 39.83 -1.47
CA SER A 7 -31.87 39.49 -0.44
C SER A 7 -32.22 38.20 0.30
N GLU A 8 -33.50 38.00 0.62
CA GLU A 8 -34.00 36.76 1.27
C GLU A 8 -33.95 35.56 0.34
N ALA A 9 -34.24 35.73 -0.96
CA ALA A 9 -34.14 34.65 -1.95
C ALA A 9 -32.67 34.22 -2.21
N ILE A 10 -31.70 35.15 -2.13
CA ILE A 10 -30.27 34.84 -2.22
C ILE A 10 -29.79 34.15 -0.93
N ALA A 11 -30.26 34.56 0.23
CA ALA A 11 -29.93 33.94 1.51
C ALA A 11 -30.51 32.51 1.61
N GLN A 12 -31.73 32.27 1.11
CA GLN A 12 -32.31 30.93 1.04
C GLN A 12 -31.58 30.01 0.06
N LYS A 13 -31.12 30.51 -1.09
CA LYS A 13 -30.29 29.72 -2.02
C LYS A 13 -28.88 29.39 -1.50
N MET A 14 -28.36 30.19 -0.59
CA MET A 14 -27.06 29.91 0.07
C MET A 14 -27.14 28.88 1.19
N THR A 15 -28.32 28.70 1.81
CA THR A 15 -28.55 27.69 2.85
C THR A 15 -28.89 26.30 2.31
N GLU A 16 -29.27 26.15 1.05
CA GLU A 16 -29.57 24.85 0.43
C GLU A 16 -28.40 24.16 -0.25
N LYS A 17 -27.19 24.69 -0.21
CA LYS A 17 -26.02 23.90 -0.56
C LYS A 17 -25.75 22.85 0.52
N LYS A 18 -26.51 21.75 0.48
CA LYS A 18 -26.14 20.50 1.13
C LYS A 18 -24.67 20.22 0.83
N PRO A 19 -23.82 19.93 1.84
CA PRO A 19 -22.43 19.58 1.58
C PRO A 19 -22.40 18.33 0.70
N MET A 20 -21.98 18.50 -0.54
CA MET A 20 -21.91 17.45 -1.56
C MET A 20 -20.69 16.54 -1.36
N PHE A 21 -20.12 16.52 -0.14
CA PHE A 21 -19.19 15.52 0.35
C PHE A 21 -19.93 14.49 1.19
N GLY A 22 -20.90 13.83 0.55
CA GLY A 22 -21.67 12.79 1.22
C GLY A 22 -20.88 11.49 1.34
N LEU A 23 -20.90 10.91 2.52
CA LEU A 23 -20.46 9.55 2.87
C LEU A 23 -20.88 8.44 1.85
N LYS A 24 -21.79 8.77 0.91
CA LYS A 24 -22.25 7.84 -0.15
C LYS A 24 -21.21 7.51 -1.21
N SER A 25 -20.27 8.41 -1.53
CA SER A 25 -19.27 8.13 -2.58
C SER A 25 -18.14 7.20 -2.08
N VAL A 26 -17.74 7.34 -0.81
CA VAL A 26 -16.72 6.46 -0.21
C VAL A 26 -17.24 5.03 -0.07
N ASN A 27 -18.54 4.88 0.27
CA ASN A 27 -19.16 3.56 0.36
C ASN A 27 -19.27 2.85 -1.01
N PHE A 28 -19.50 3.59 -2.09
CA PHE A 28 -19.61 3.00 -3.43
C PHE A 28 -18.27 2.46 -3.94
N GLN A 29 -17.18 3.20 -3.78
CA GLN A 29 -15.85 2.76 -4.19
C GLN A 29 -15.38 1.52 -3.42
N VAL A 30 -15.57 1.50 -2.10
CA VAL A 30 -15.26 0.32 -1.28
C VAL A 30 -16.11 -0.88 -1.70
N LEU A 31 -17.39 -0.67 -2.02
CA LEU A 31 -18.27 -1.73 -2.50
C LEU A 31 -17.77 -2.32 -3.82
N VAL A 32 -17.37 -1.47 -4.78
CA VAL A 32 -16.81 -1.91 -6.06
C VAL A 32 -15.53 -2.73 -5.86
N MET A 33 -14.64 -2.28 -4.97
CA MET A 33 -13.41 -3.03 -4.66
C MET A 33 -13.70 -4.39 -4.02
N LEU A 34 -14.65 -4.45 -3.07
CA LEU A 34 -15.06 -5.72 -2.46
C LEU A 34 -15.72 -6.65 -3.48
N ALA A 35 -16.54 -6.11 -4.37
CA ALA A 35 -17.15 -6.88 -5.46
C ALA A 35 -16.08 -7.42 -6.43
N ALA A 36 -15.07 -6.62 -6.76
CA ALA A 36 -13.94 -7.06 -7.59
C ALA A 36 -13.14 -8.18 -6.91
N ILE A 37 -12.84 -8.05 -5.61
CA ILE A 37 -12.17 -9.09 -4.83
C ILE A 37 -13.00 -10.38 -4.84
N ALA A 38 -14.30 -10.29 -4.55
CA ALA A 38 -15.18 -11.44 -4.55
C ALA A 38 -15.25 -12.12 -5.93
N ALA A 39 -15.37 -11.32 -7.00
CA ALA A 39 -15.39 -11.84 -8.37
C ALA A 39 -14.10 -12.58 -8.74
N ILE A 40 -12.93 -12.02 -8.41
CA ILE A 40 -11.62 -12.63 -8.65
C ILE A 40 -11.49 -13.94 -7.84
N MET A 41 -11.82 -13.90 -6.55
CA MET A 41 -11.76 -15.09 -5.69
C MET A 41 -12.70 -16.20 -6.19
N LEU A 42 -13.92 -15.86 -6.58
CA LEU A 42 -14.86 -16.82 -7.14
C LEU A 42 -14.34 -17.40 -8.46
N PHE A 43 -13.90 -16.55 -9.39
CA PHE A 43 -13.38 -16.99 -10.67
C PHE A 43 -12.24 -17.99 -10.51
N PHE A 44 -11.20 -17.66 -9.74
CA PHE A 44 -10.06 -18.55 -9.55
C PHE A 44 -10.44 -19.79 -8.72
N THR A 45 -11.37 -19.70 -7.79
CA THR A 45 -11.85 -20.88 -7.05
C THR A 45 -12.51 -21.90 -7.99
N PHE A 46 -13.35 -21.42 -8.92
CA PHE A 46 -13.99 -22.33 -9.90
C PHE A 46 -12.98 -22.90 -10.88
N THR A 47 -12.06 -22.09 -11.40
CA THR A 47 -11.09 -22.53 -12.42
C THR A 47 -9.98 -23.43 -11.86
N THR A 48 -9.73 -23.39 -10.55
CA THR A 48 -8.74 -24.23 -9.86
C THR A 48 -9.36 -25.36 -9.05
N GLU A 49 -10.65 -25.67 -9.26
CA GLU A 49 -11.37 -26.74 -8.55
C GLU A 49 -11.30 -26.61 -7.01
N GLY A 50 -11.33 -25.38 -6.50
CA GLY A 50 -11.27 -25.06 -5.07
C GLY A 50 -9.84 -24.89 -4.51
N ALA A 51 -8.80 -25.24 -5.25
CA ALA A 51 -7.41 -25.14 -4.76
C ALA A 51 -7.00 -23.71 -4.41
N TYR A 52 -7.61 -22.71 -5.06
CA TYR A 52 -7.34 -21.29 -4.80
C TYR A 52 -7.66 -20.88 -3.35
N LEU A 53 -8.73 -21.43 -2.73
CA LEU A 53 -9.11 -21.14 -1.35
C LEU A 53 -8.45 -22.05 -0.31
N SER A 54 -7.54 -22.94 -0.71
CA SER A 54 -6.81 -23.78 0.26
C SER A 54 -6.00 -22.90 1.23
N ALA A 55 -5.90 -23.32 2.50
CA ALA A 55 -5.16 -22.59 3.54
C ALA A 55 -3.71 -22.29 3.13
N ARG A 56 -3.06 -23.25 2.46
CA ARG A 56 -1.70 -23.10 1.90
C ARG A 56 -1.63 -21.97 0.87
N ASN A 57 -2.59 -21.92 -0.08
CA ASN A 57 -2.58 -20.90 -1.11
C ASN A 57 -2.95 -19.53 -0.55
N ILE A 58 -3.94 -19.43 0.34
CA ILE A 58 -4.28 -18.18 1.02
C ILE A 58 -3.09 -17.64 1.81
N SER A 59 -2.36 -18.49 2.53
CA SER A 59 -1.12 -18.09 3.20
C SER A 59 -0.08 -17.55 2.21
N ASN A 60 0.10 -18.19 1.06
CA ASN A 60 1.02 -17.73 0.01
C ASN A 60 0.55 -16.41 -0.62
N LEU A 61 -0.74 -16.28 -0.94
CA LEU A 61 -1.35 -15.06 -1.44
C LEU A 61 -1.13 -13.88 -0.48
N LEU A 62 -1.36 -14.08 0.81
CA LEU A 62 -1.15 -13.02 1.80
C LEU A 62 0.31 -12.60 1.93
N ARG A 63 1.27 -13.52 1.77
CA ARG A 63 2.70 -13.17 1.71
C ARG A 63 3.06 -12.39 0.45
N GLN A 64 2.46 -12.69 -0.70
CA GLN A 64 2.61 -11.89 -1.92
C GLN A 64 2.00 -10.50 -1.73
N THR A 65 0.78 -10.46 -1.20
CA THR A 65 0.10 -9.21 -0.85
C THR A 65 0.93 -8.35 0.12
N ALA A 66 1.66 -8.96 1.06
CA ALA A 66 2.48 -8.21 1.99
C ALA A 66 3.59 -7.42 1.28
N ILE A 67 4.26 -8.01 0.29
CA ILE A 67 5.31 -7.34 -0.48
C ILE A 67 4.73 -6.19 -1.29
N THR A 68 3.74 -6.46 -2.15
CA THR A 68 3.09 -5.43 -2.99
C THR A 68 2.39 -4.37 -2.13
N GLY A 69 1.78 -4.78 -1.00
CA GLY A 69 1.12 -3.87 -0.06
C GLY A 69 2.08 -2.91 0.63
N ILE A 70 3.28 -3.37 1.03
CA ILE A 70 4.30 -2.50 1.61
C ILE A 70 4.80 -1.48 0.59
N LEU A 71 5.02 -1.89 -0.67
CA LEU A 71 5.33 -0.96 -1.76
C LEU A 71 4.21 0.06 -1.96
N ALA A 72 2.94 -0.40 -1.96
CA ALA A 72 1.78 0.47 -2.11
C ALA A 72 1.61 1.46 -0.95
N VAL A 73 1.96 1.08 0.30
CA VAL A 73 1.98 2.00 1.46
C VAL A 73 2.97 3.14 1.26
N GLY A 74 4.13 2.90 0.68
CA GLY A 74 5.09 3.94 0.32
C GLY A 74 4.61 4.77 -0.87
N MET A 75 4.24 4.09 -1.95
CA MET A 75 3.84 4.68 -3.21
C MET A 75 2.61 5.60 -3.09
N VAL A 76 1.66 5.27 -2.21
CA VAL A 76 0.47 6.11 -2.02
C VAL A 76 0.81 7.53 -1.56
N PHE A 77 1.84 7.73 -0.73
CA PHE A 77 2.29 9.07 -0.33
C PHE A 77 2.95 9.83 -1.48
N VAL A 78 3.71 9.12 -2.33
CA VAL A 78 4.32 9.69 -3.54
C VAL A 78 3.21 10.18 -4.47
N ILE A 79 2.22 9.34 -4.78
CA ILE A 79 1.13 9.68 -5.70
C ILE A 79 0.23 10.78 -5.11
N ILE A 80 -0.11 10.75 -3.81
CA ILE A 80 -0.88 11.84 -3.18
C ILE A 80 -0.14 13.18 -3.29
N SER A 81 1.21 13.20 -3.27
CA SER A 81 2.01 14.43 -3.47
C SER A 81 2.13 14.84 -4.94
N ALA A 82 1.35 14.25 -5.85
CA ALA A 82 1.37 14.47 -7.31
C ALA A 82 2.71 14.10 -7.96
N GLU A 83 3.39 13.07 -7.44
CA GLU A 83 4.63 12.55 -8.00
C GLU A 83 4.48 11.06 -8.36
N ILE A 84 5.38 10.53 -9.18
CA ILE A 84 5.43 9.11 -9.56
C ILE A 84 6.85 8.60 -9.33
N ASP A 85 6.98 7.40 -8.73
CA ASP A 85 8.26 6.73 -8.54
C ASP A 85 8.30 5.39 -9.27
N LEU A 86 8.96 5.38 -10.42
CA LEU A 86 9.14 4.17 -11.25
C LEU A 86 10.34 3.33 -10.80
N SER A 87 11.14 3.81 -9.85
CA SER A 87 12.35 3.10 -9.43
C SER A 87 12.11 1.99 -8.41
N VAL A 88 10.93 1.97 -7.76
CA VAL A 88 10.67 1.13 -6.57
C VAL A 88 10.89 -0.36 -6.82
N GLY A 89 10.57 -0.89 -7.99
CA GLY A 89 10.77 -2.31 -8.32
C GLY A 89 12.26 -2.65 -8.44
N SER A 90 13.01 -1.85 -9.18
CA SER A 90 14.47 -2.03 -9.33
C SER A 90 15.22 -1.73 -8.03
N MET A 91 14.79 -0.73 -7.26
CA MET A 91 15.34 -0.42 -5.94
C MET A 91 15.08 -1.57 -4.96
N MET A 92 13.88 -2.17 -4.99
CA MET A 92 13.54 -3.36 -4.18
C MET A 92 14.46 -4.54 -4.54
N GLY A 93 14.67 -4.77 -5.84
CA GLY A 93 15.60 -5.80 -6.30
C GLY A 93 17.04 -5.55 -5.84
N LEU A 94 17.53 -4.31 -5.98
CA LEU A 94 18.88 -3.91 -5.53
C LEU A 94 19.04 -4.10 -4.02
N LEU A 95 18.11 -3.61 -3.21
CA LEU A 95 18.19 -3.66 -1.75
C LEU A 95 18.05 -5.10 -1.22
N GLY A 96 17.14 -5.89 -1.81
CA GLY A 96 17.02 -7.31 -1.49
C GLY A 96 18.22 -8.13 -1.92
N GLY A 97 18.77 -7.83 -3.12
CA GLY A 97 20.00 -8.44 -3.61
C GLY A 97 21.22 -8.06 -2.75
N ALA A 98 21.35 -6.78 -2.36
CA ALA A 98 22.41 -6.33 -1.46
C ALA A 98 22.30 -7.02 -0.09
N ALA A 99 21.10 -7.17 0.46
CA ALA A 99 20.89 -7.90 1.71
C ALA A 99 21.35 -9.38 1.59
N ALA A 100 21.06 -10.03 0.47
CA ALA A 100 21.56 -11.38 0.21
C ALA A 100 23.11 -11.43 0.07
N ILE A 101 23.72 -10.42 -0.56
CA ILE A 101 25.19 -10.29 -0.64
C ILE A 101 25.80 -10.13 0.75
N PHE A 102 25.23 -9.26 1.59
CA PHE A 102 25.71 -9.05 2.97
C PHE A 102 25.62 -10.32 3.80
N ASP A 103 24.52 -11.09 3.65
CA ASP A 103 24.31 -12.34 4.34
C ASP A 103 25.20 -13.48 3.83
N VAL A 104 25.25 -13.70 2.50
CA VAL A 104 25.88 -14.87 1.88
C VAL A 104 27.37 -14.67 1.61
N TRP A 105 27.74 -13.54 0.98
CA TRP A 105 29.14 -13.32 0.59
C TRP A 105 29.98 -12.71 1.71
N LEU A 106 29.38 -11.81 2.50
CA LEU A 106 30.09 -11.12 3.58
C LEU A 106 29.90 -11.75 4.97
N GLY A 107 28.92 -12.65 5.12
CA GLY A 107 28.63 -13.34 6.38
C GLY A 107 28.19 -12.40 7.50
N TRP A 108 27.55 -11.28 7.17
CA TRP A 108 27.15 -10.30 8.17
C TRP A 108 26.03 -10.81 9.08
N PRO A 109 26.03 -10.41 10.36
CA PRO A 109 24.93 -10.74 11.26
C PRO A 109 23.63 -10.06 10.79
N LEU A 110 22.51 -10.78 10.90
CA LEU A 110 21.20 -10.34 10.44
C LEU A 110 20.81 -8.91 10.87
N PRO A 111 21.01 -8.48 12.15
CA PRO A 111 20.66 -7.12 12.56
C PRO A 111 21.42 -6.04 11.78
N LEU A 112 22.70 -6.27 11.47
CA LEU A 112 23.52 -5.35 10.68
C LEU A 112 23.04 -5.30 9.23
N THR A 113 22.79 -6.47 8.63
CA THR A 113 22.22 -6.58 7.28
C THR A 113 20.91 -5.80 7.15
N ILE A 114 19.99 -5.96 8.10
CA ILE A 114 18.72 -5.23 8.14
C ILE A 114 18.99 -3.72 8.26
N ALA A 115 19.79 -3.30 9.24
CA ALA A 115 20.02 -1.87 9.50
C ALA A 115 20.64 -1.15 8.29
N VAL A 116 21.67 -1.77 7.66
CA VAL A 116 22.33 -1.19 6.48
C VAL A 116 21.37 -1.16 5.27
N THR A 117 20.58 -2.20 5.06
CA THR A 117 19.60 -2.25 3.96
C THR A 117 18.51 -1.18 4.13
N LEU A 118 17.98 -1.00 5.34
CA LEU A 118 16.98 0.04 5.63
C LEU A 118 17.56 1.45 5.46
N LEU A 119 18.78 1.66 5.93
CA LEU A 119 19.48 2.94 5.75
C LEU A 119 19.75 3.22 4.27
N ALA A 120 20.22 2.23 3.51
CA ALA A 120 20.43 2.36 2.07
C ALA A 120 19.12 2.72 1.35
N GLY A 121 18.00 2.06 1.69
CA GLY A 121 16.69 2.40 1.10
C GLY A 121 16.24 3.82 1.42
N LEU A 122 16.40 4.26 2.67
CA LEU A 122 16.14 5.66 3.07
C LEU A 122 16.97 6.64 2.26
N LEU A 123 18.26 6.38 2.10
CA LEU A 123 19.20 7.25 1.38
C LEU A 123 18.94 7.28 -0.12
N LEU A 124 18.65 6.13 -0.75
CA LEU A 124 18.31 6.06 -2.18
C LEU A 124 16.97 6.75 -2.47
N GLY A 125 15.98 6.57 -1.59
CA GLY A 125 14.74 7.34 -1.67
C GLY A 125 14.97 8.84 -1.49
N ALA A 126 15.77 9.24 -0.49
CA ALA A 126 16.14 10.65 -0.29
C ALA A 126 16.91 11.22 -1.48
N TRP A 127 17.77 10.43 -2.13
CA TRP A 127 18.47 10.81 -3.36
C TRP A 127 17.48 11.16 -4.50
N ASN A 128 16.52 10.27 -4.78
CA ASN A 128 15.47 10.56 -5.75
C ASN A 128 14.67 11.81 -5.35
N GLY A 129 14.27 11.88 -4.09
CA GLY A 129 13.54 13.02 -3.54
C GLY A 129 14.30 14.34 -3.62
N TRP A 130 15.64 14.33 -3.49
CA TRP A 130 16.46 15.53 -3.61
C TRP A 130 16.45 16.10 -5.05
N TRP A 131 16.59 15.24 -6.06
CA TRP A 131 16.49 15.67 -7.46
C TRP A 131 15.12 16.25 -7.78
N VAL A 132 14.06 15.61 -7.32
CA VAL A 132 12.67 16.04 -7.55
C VAL A 132 12.38 17.34 -6.79
N ALA A 133 12.71 17.40 -5.51
CA ALA A 133 12.29 18.50 -4.65
C ALA A 133 13.15 19.75 -4.81
N TYR A 134 14.47 19.59 -4.81
CA TYR A 134 15.40 20.73 -4.82
C TYR A 134 15.93 21.10 -6.21
N ARG A 135 16.15 20.10 -7.07
CA ARG A 135 16.60 20.35 -8.45
C ARG A 135 15.45 20.48 -9.43
N LYS A 136 14.19 20.22 -8.96
CA LYS A 136 12.96 20.38 -9.74
C LYS A 136 12.93 19.59 -11.05
N VAL A 137 13.67 18.48 -11.09
CA VAL A 137 13.62 17.53 -12.20
C VAL A 137 12.31 16.75 -12.10
N PRO A 138 11.55 16.57 -13.18
CA PRO A 138 10.32 15.78 -13.16
C PRO A 138 10.55 14.39 -12.57
N SER A 139 9.68 13.97 -11.63
CA SER A 139 9.87 12.76 -10.86
C SER A 139 9.96 11.50 -11.73
N PHE A 140 9.16 11.42 -12.79
CA PHE A 140 9.19 10.27 -13.69
C PHE A 140 10.55 10.11 -14.40
N ILE A 141 11.24 11.22 -14.72
CA ILE A 141 12.60 11.18 -15.34
C ILE A 141 13.62 10.69 -14.31
N VAL A 142 13.60 11.29 -13.10
CA VAL A 142 14.53 10.91 -12.02
C VAL A 142 14.39 9.43 -11.68
N THR A 143 13.14 8.97 -11.51
CA THR A 143 12.87 7.60 -11.07
C THR A 143 13.03 6.58 -12.20
N LEU A 144 12.80 6.96 -13.45
CA LEU A 144 13.13 6.14 -14.61
C LEU A 144 14.67 5.93 -14.74
N ALA A 145 15.45 7.01 -14.57
CA ALA A 145 16.90 6.92 -14.51
C ALA A 145 17.36 6.05 -13.32
N GLY A 146 16.73 6.25 -12.14
CA GLY A 146 16.96 5.40 -10.96
C GLY A 146 16.63 3.94 -11.21
N MET A 147 15.53 3.64 -11.89
CA MET A 147 15.12 2.28 -12.26
C MET A 147 16.22 1.57 -13.07
N LEU A 148 16.77 2.25 -14.08
CA LEU A 148 17.84 1.70 -14.90
C LEU A 148 19.14 1.56 -14.10
N ALA A 149 19.52 2.59 -13.34
CA ALA A 149 20.74 2.57 -12.54
C ALA A 149 20.73 1.48 -11.47
N PHE A 150 19.65 1.37 -10.69
CA PHE A 150 19.54 0.37 -9.62
C PHE A 150 19.54 -1.06 -10.18
N ARG A 151 18.87 -1.27 -11.30
CA ARG A 151 18.91 -2.57 -12.01
C ARG A 151 20.31 -2.87 -12.52
N GLY A 152 20.98 -1.89 -13.16
CA GLY A 152 22.34 -2.02 -13.67
C GLY A 152 23.35 -2.32 -12.57
N ILE A 153 23.27 -1.61 -11.43
CA ILE A 153 24.13 -1.84 -10.25
C ILE A 153 23.98 -3.29 -9.75
N LEU A 154 22.76 -3.76 -9.56
CA LEU A 154 22.52 -5.13 -9.10
C LEU A 154 23.11 -6.17 -10.06
N ILE A 155 22.81 -6.04 -11.35
CA ILE A 155 23.34 -6.95 -12.38
C ILE A 155 24.87 -6.89 -12.42
N GLY A 156 25.46 -5.69 -12.35
CA GLY A 156 26.91 -5.51 -12.37
C GLY A 156 27.62 -6.16 -11.18
N ILE A 157 27.12 -5.98 -9.96
CA ILE A 157 27.71 -6.58 -8.76
C ILE A 157 27.56 -8.10 -8.76
N THR A 158 26.43 -8.62 -9.21
CA THR A 158 26.15 -10.07 -9.20
C THR A 158 26.61 -10.79 -10.47
N ASN A 159 27.13 -10.07 -11.47
CA ASN A 159 27.39 -10.60 -12.80
C ASN A 159 26.17 -11.34 -13.40
N GLY A 160 24.96 -10.86 -13.09
CA GLY A 160 23.71 -11.46 -13.53
C GLY A 160 23.36 -12.80 -12.85
N THR A 161 24.13 -13.23 -11.85
CA THR A 161 23.89 -14.49 -11.13
C THR A 161 23.01 -14.27 -9.88
N THR A 162 22.31 -15.32 -9.46
CA THR A 162 21.52 -15.30 -8.24
C THR A 162 22.40 -15.58 -7.04
N VAL A 163 22.31 -14.73 -6.02
CA VAL A 163 23.03 -14.91 -4.73
C VAL A 163 22.19 -15.78 -3.82
N ALA A 164 22.58 -17.03 -3.63
CA ALA A 164 21.84 -18.04 -2.87
C ALA A 164 22.76 -19.15 -2.35
N PRO A 165 22.30 -19.95 -1.35
CA PRO A 165 21.11 -19.73 -0.51
C PRO A 165 21.35 -18.69 0.57
N THR A 166 20.33 -17.93 0.97
CA THR A 166 20.43 -17.06 2.16
C THR A 166 20.43 -17.89 3.44
N SER A 167 20.99 -17.32 4.51
CA SER A 167 21.04 -17.97 5.82
C SER A 167 19.63 -18.29 6.37
N GLY A 168 19.56 -19.26 7.28
CA GLY A 168 18.32 -19.57 7.98
C GLY A 168 17.75 -18.37 8.73
N ALA A 169 18.60 -17.52 9.30
CA ALA A 169 18.19 -16.30 9.99
C ALA A 169 17.54 -15.28 9.02
N MET A 170 18.16 -15.07 7.85
CA MET A 170 17.61 -14.20 6.83
C MET A 170 16.26 -14.74 6.29
N SER A 171 16.18 -16.04 6.03
CA SER A 171 14.97 -16.69 5.53
C SER A 171 13.78 -16.58 6.49
N GLN A 172 14.00 -16.45 7.79
CA GLN A 172 12.93 -16.29 8.78
C GLN A 172 12.11 -14.99 8.60
N ILE A 173 12.69 -13.91 8.07
CA ILE A 173 11.96 -12.64 7.89
C ILE A 173 10.72 -12.84 7.02
N GLY A 174 10.83 -13.57 5.91
CA GLY A 174 9.76 -13.76 4.92
C GLY A 174 9.06 -15.12 4.98
N GLN A 175 9.64 -16.10 5.69
CA GLN A 175 9.14 -17.47 5.71
C GLN A 175 8.62 -17.93 7.07
N SER A 176 8.83 -17.15 8.15
CA SER A 176 8.32 -17.51 9.47
C SER A 176 6.82 -17.24 9.61
N TYR A 177 6.25 -17.92 10.58
CA TYR A 177 4.85 -17.86 10.95
C TYR A 177 4.72 -17.65 12.46
N LEU A 178 3.67 -16.99 12.89
CA LEU A 178 3.32 -16.99 14.30
C LEU A 178 2.74 -18.35 14.68
N PRO A 179 3.15 -18.90 15.84
CA PRO A 179 2.47 -20.05 16.43
C PRO A 179 0.97 -19.79 16.58
N ASP A 180 0.18 -20.84 16.45
CA ASP A 180 -1.30 -20.76 16.38
C ASP A 180 -1.93 -19.94 17.52
N GLY A 181 -1.53 -20.19 18.74
CA GLY A 181 -2.04 -19.46 19.91
C GLY A 181 -1.70 -17.97 19.90
N LEU A 182 -0.49 -17.60 19.42
CA LEU A 182 -0.08 -16.21 19.30
C LEU A 182 -0.81 -15.50 18.15
N GLY A 183 -1.08 -16.18 17.03
CA GLY A 183 -1.86 -15.67 15.92
C GLY A 183 -3.26 -15.24 16.36
N PHE A 184 -3.96 -16.10 17.10
CA PHE A 184 -5.26 -15.76 17.71
C PHE A 184 -5.14 -14.64 18.72
N GLY A 185 -4.15 -14.68 19.62
CA GLY A 185 -3.90 -13.64 20.61
C GLY A 185 -3.76 -12.26 19.97
N VAL A 186 -2.92 -12.14 18.94
CA VAL A 186 -2.72 -10.88 18.20
C VAL A 186 -4.02 -10.43 17.51
N GLY A 187 -4.77 -11.34 16.88
CA GLY A 187 -6.05 -11.05 16.26
C GLY A 187 -7.07 -10.52 17.26
N VAL A 188 -7.24 -11.20 18.38
CA VAL A 188 -8.16 -10.80 19.46
C VAL A 188 -7.76 -9.47 20.09
N VAL A 189 -6.48 -9.29 20.44
CA VAL A 189 -5.97 -8.03 21.00
C VAL A 189 -6.17 -6.87 20.02
N GLY A 190 -5.86 -7.07 18.74
CA GLY A 190 -6.09 -6.07 17.70
C GLY A 190 -7.56 -5.67 17.57
N LEU A 191 -8.47 -6.63 17.60
CA LEU A 191 -9.92 -6.39 17.60
C LEU A 191 -10.37 -5.65 18.87
N MET A 192 -9.91 -6.05 20.06
CA MET A 192 -10.24 -5.37 21.31
C MET A 192 -9.77 -3.91 21.29
N LEU A 193 -8.55 -3.66 20.83
CA LEU A 193 -8.01 -2.29 20.71
C LEU A 193 -8.82 -1.46 19.70
N PHE A 194 -9.22 -2.03 18.58
CA PHE A 194 -10.05 -1.37 17.58
C PHE A 194 -11.44 -1.03 18.14
N VAL A 195 -12.10 -1.98 18.80
CA VAL A 195 -13.41 -1.77 19.46
C VAL A 195 -13.29 -0.70 20.54
N ALA A 196 -12.30 -0.80 21.43
CA ALA A 196 -12.08 0.17 22.49
C ALA A 196 -11.83 1.59 21.93
N TRP A 197 -11.04 1.71 20.86
CA TRP A 197 -10.80 2.98 20.18
C TRP A 197 -12.08 3.55 19.57
N GLN A 198 -12.90 2.73 18.92
CA GLN A 198 -14.16 3.16 18.31
C GLN A 198 -15.17 3.63 19.37
N TRP A 199 -15.29 2.90 20.49
CA TRP A 199 -16.16 3.28 21.60
C TRP A 199 -15.68 4.55 22.30
N ARG A 200 -14.39 4.71 22.53
CA ARG A 200 -13.81 5.97 23.06
C ARG A 200 -14.11 7.15 22.13
N ARG A 201 -13.97 6.95 20.82
CA ARG A 201 -14.30 7.98 19.83
C ARG A 201 -15.79 8.35 19.87
N ARG A 202 -16.66 7.34 20.00
CA ARG A 202 -18.11 7.52 20.13
C ARG A 202 -18.47 8.32 21.39
N SER A 203 -17.95 7.93 22.56
CA SER A 203 -18.18 8.61 23.82
C SER A 203 -17.72 10.08 23.78
N ARG A 204 -16.54 10.34 23.23
CA ARG A 204 -16.06 11.73 23.05
C ARG A 204 -16.97 12.57 22.15
N ARG A 205 -17.50 12.00 21.07
CA ARG A 205 -18.47 12.71 20.20
C ARG A 205 -19.76 13.02 20.95
N ALA A 206 -20.29 12.07 21.71
CA ALA A 206 -21.47 12.27 22.54
C ALA A 206 -21.27 13.37 23.60
N GLN A 207 -20.12 13.37 24.29
CA GLN A 207 -19.75 14.41 25.26
C GLN A 207 -19.65 15.81 24.64
N LEU A 208 -19.27 15.90 23.35
CA LEU A 208 -19.18 17.17 22.61
C LEU A 208 -20.52 17.58 21.97
N GLY A 209 -21.65 16.90 22.27
CA GLY A 209 -22.95 17.18 21.67
C GLY A 209 -23.04 16.90 20.16
N LEU A 210 -22.06 16.19 19.58
CA LEU A 210 -22.05 15.87 18.15
C LEU A 210 -22.96 14.69 17.83
N PRO A 211 -23.62 14.66 16.67
CA PRO A 211 -24.50 13.56 16.29
C PRO A 211 -23.74 12.23 16.29
N VAL A 212 -24.28 11.24 16.98
CA VAL A 212 -23.73 9.89 17.09
C VAL A 212 -24.71 8.93 16.40
N ALA A 213 -24.22 8.18 15.39
CA ALA A 213 -25.02 7.18 14.68
C ALA A 213 -25.54 6.09 15.64
N ALA A 214 -26.56 5.33 15.23
CA ALA A 214 -27.10 4.23 16.04
C ALA A 214 -25.99 3.21 16.39
N ALA A 215 -25.98 2.74 17.64
CA ALA A 215 -24.99 1.77 18.12
C ALA A 215 -25.04 0.45 17.35
N THR A 216 -26.23 0.08 16.87
CA THR A 216 -26.46 -1.13 16.09
C THR A 216 -25.57 -1.21 14.85
N GLY A 217 -25.44 -0.11 14.08
CA GLY A 217 -24.56 -0.08 12.89
C GLY A 217 -23.08 -0.25 13.23
N ASP A 218 -22.62 0.33 14.34
CA ASP A 218 -21.25 0.16 14.81
C ASP A 218 -20.99 -1.29 15.25
N VAL A 219 -21.92 -1.89 16.00
CA VAL A 219 -21.83 -3.29 16.45
C VAL A 219 -21.83 -4.26 15.27
N THR A 220 -22.75 -4.10 14.30
CA THR A 220 -22.79 -4.95 13.10
C THR A 220 -21.44 -4.90 12.33
N ARG A 221 -20.88 -3.70 12.14
CA ARG A 221 -19.59 -3.54 11.47
C ARG A 221 -18.44 -4.20 12.23
N GLN A 222 -18.44 -4.09 13.57
CA GLN A 222 -17.44 -4.72 14.44
C GLN A 222 -17.57 -6.24 14.39
N SER A 223 -18.79 -6.79 14.40
CA SER A 223 -19.04 -8.24 14.31
C SER A 223 -18.57 -8.80 12.96
N ILE A 224 -18.88 -8.12 11.87
CA ILE A 224 -18.39 -8.52 10.53
C ILE A 224 -16.85 -8.53 10.50
N LEU A 225 -16.21 -7.47 11.00
CA LEU A 225 -14.76 -7.39 11.05
C LEU A 225 -14.16 -8.49 11.93
N ALA A 226 -14.79 -8.79 13.09
CA ALA A 226 -14.33 -9.86 13.97
C ALA A 226 -14.42 -11.22 13.29
N VAL A 227 -15.53 -11.53 12.63
CA VAL A 227 -15.71 -12.79 11.87
C VAL A 227 -14.66 -12.90 10.77
N LEU A 228 -14.40 -11.82 10.02
CA LEU A 228 -13.40 -11.84 8.95
C LEU A 228 -11.98 -12.04 9.48
N VAL A 229 -11.59 -11.32 10.53
CA VAL A 229 -10.24 -11.41 11.10
C VAL A 229 -10.02 -12.77 11.76
N LEU A 230 -10.94 -13.21 12.64
CA LEU A 230 -10.79 -14.49 13.34
C LEU A 230 -10.96 -15.67 12.39
N GLY A 231 -11.85 -15.59 11.41
CA GLY A 231 -11.99 -16.59 10.36
C GLY A 231 -10.74 -16.72 9.50
N ALA A 232 -10.10 -15.58 9.15
CA ALA A 232 -8.84 -15.62 8.43
C ALA A 232 -7.70 -16.22 9.27
N VAL A 233 -7.61 -15.88 10.57
CA VAL A 233 -6.63 -16.50 11.47
C VAL A 233 -6.89 -18.00 11.64
N TYR A 234 -8.15 -18.39 11.78
CA TYR A 234 -8.51 -19.81 11.86
C TYR A 234 -8.07 -20.59 10.60
N LEU A 235 -8.38 -20.05 9.42
CA LEU A 235 -7.95 -20.63 8.15
C LEU A 235 -6.43 -20.73 8.02
N LEU A 236 -5.70 -19.71 8.48
CA LEU A 236 -4.23 -19.69 8.41
C LEU A 236 -3.59 -20.69 9.38
N ASN A 237 -4.22 -20.93 10.53
CA ASN A 237 -3.75 -21.91 11.50
C ASN A 237 -3.90 -23.35 10.99
N ASP A 238 -4.82 -23.61 10.04
CA ASP A 238 -4.94 -24.89 9.36
C ASP A 238 -3.69 -25.27 8.51
N TYR A 239 -2.83 -24.27 8.20
CA TYR A 239 -1.58 -24.52 7.46
C TYR A 239 -0.33 -24.40 8.33
N ARG A 240 0.03 -23.22 8.81
CA ARG A 240 1.24 -22.94 9.61
C ARG A 240 1.09 -21.74 10.55
N GLY A 241 -0.08 -21.13 10.59
CA GLY A 241 -0.34 -19.90 11.32
C GLY A 241 -0.21 -18.62 10.46
N VAL A 242 -0.23 -17.48 11.13
CA VAL A 242 -0.18 -16.17 10.47
C VAL A 242 1.23 -15.86 9.98
N PRO A 243 1.44 -15.61 8.67
CA PRO A 243 2.77 -15.27 8.14
C PRO A 243 3.30 -13.95 8.72
N THR A 244 4.57 -13.91 9.15
CA THR A 244 5.23 -12.70 9.68
C THR A 244 5.16 -11.50 8.73
N PRO A 245 5.32 -11.62 7.40
CA PRO A 245 5.17 -10.50 6.48
C PRO A 245 3.81 -9.79 6.55
N VAL A 246 2.74 -10.53 6.86
CA VAL A 246 1.38 -9.96 7.01
C VAL A 246 1.29 -9.05 8.24
N LEU A 247 1.97 -9.41 9.32
CA LEU A 247 2.05 -8.55 10.52
C LEU A 247 2.84 -7.28 10.24
N ILE A 248 3.97 -7.41 9.53
CA ILE A 248 4.79 -6.26 9.12
C ILE A 248 3.93 -5.33 8.24
N LEU A 249 3.24 -5.85 7.22
CA LEU A 249 2.31 -5.06 6.40
C LEU A 249 1.25 -4.38 7.26
N THR A 250 0.62 -5.11 8.18
CA THR A 250 -0.44 -4.57 9.04
C THR A 250 0.09 -3.43 9.90
N ALA A 251 1.26 -3.60 10.51
CA ALA A 251 1.89 -2.55 11.32
C ALA A 251 2.23 -1.31 10.47
N LEU A 252 2.81 -1.48 9.28
CA LEU A 252 3.15 -0.39 8.35
C LEU A 252 1.89 0.28 7.79
N MET A 253 0.85 -0.46 7.47
CA MET A 253 -0.45 0.08 7.06
C MET A 253 -1.05 0.96 8.15
N LEU A 254 -1.07 0.50 9.40
CA LEU A 254 -1.60 1.28 10.53
C LEU A 254 -0.76 2.54 10.78
N ALA A 255 0.57 2.44 10.73
CA ALA A 255 1.48 3.58 10.83
C ALA A 255 1.25 4.56 9.67
N GLY A 256 1.09 4.08 8.45
CA GLY A 256 0.78 4.89 7.28
C GLY A 256 -0.58 5.60 7.38
N ILE A 257 -1.62 4.90 7.84
CA ILE A 257 -2.93 5.51 8.10
C ILE A 257 -2.83 6.60 9.17
N PHE A 258 -2.12 6.32 10.26
CA PHE A 258 -1.88 7.32 11.32
C PHE A 258 -1.13 8.53 10.75
N MET A 259 -0.07 8.31 10.00
CA MET A 259 0.73 9.37 9.38
C MET A 259 -0.10 10.20 8.41
N ALA A 260 -0.90 9.57 7.55
CA ALA A 260 -1.77 10.25 6.58
C ALA A 260 -2.87 11.09 7.24
N THR A 261 -3.51 10.57 8.31
CA THR A 261 -4.76 11.14 8.83
C THR A 261 -4.60 11.95 10.12
N ARG A 262 -3.52 11.74 10.88
CA ARG A 262 -3.35 12.30 12.23
C ARG A 262 -2.17 13.25 12.38
N THR A 263 -1.24 13.28 11.43
CA THR A 263 -0.03 14.09 11.52
C THR A 263 -0.09 15.37 10.65
N ALA A 264 0.74 16.35 10.98
CA ALA A 264 0.93 17.52 10.14
C ALA A 264 1.56 17.14 8.79
N PHE A 265 2.41 16.10 8.76
CA PHE A 265 3.03 15.58 7.55
C PHE A 265 1.98 15.11 6.54
N GLY A 266 1.01 14.29 6.97
CA GLY A 266 -0.08 13.84 6.11
C GLY A 266 -0.86 15.03 5.53
N ARG A 267 -1.28 15.99 6.37
CA ARG A 267 -1.99 17.18 5.90
C ARG A 267 -1.21 17.96 4.85
N ARG A 268 0.12 18.10 5.02
CA ARG A 268 1.00 18.76 4.04
C ARG A 268 1.04 18.04 2.71
N ILE A 269 1.14 16.71 2.72
CA ILE A 269 1.16 15.89 1.49
C ILE A 269 -0.13 16.08 0.69
N TYR A 270 -1.30 15.97 1.34
CA TYR A 270 -2.59 16.21 0.68
C TYR A 270 -2.73 17.64 0.15
N ALA A 271 -2.24 18.63 0.89
CA ALA A 271 -2.27 20.03 0.46
C ALA A 271 -1.38 20.24 -0.78
N ILE A 272 -0.16 19.69 -0.79
CA ILE A 272 0.78 19.77 -1.92
C ILE A 272 0.17 19.14 -3.17
N GLY A 273 -0.40 17.95 -3.06
CA GLY A 273 -1.00 17.27 -4.19
C GLY A 273 -2.30 17.91 -4.67
N GLY A 274 -3.04 18.61 -3.80
CA GLY A 274 -4.25 19.32 -4.18
C GLY A 274 -3.96 20.63 -4.91
N ASN A 275 -3.05 21.45 -4.38
CA ASN A 275 -2.56 22.68 -5.02
C ASN A 275 -1.22 23.07 -4.39
N ILE A 276 -0.15 22.90 -5.14
CA ILE A 276 1.22 23.13 -4.68
C ILE A 276 1.48 24.63 -4.36
N ASP A 277 0.90 25.54 -5.14
CA ASP A 277 1.10 26.98 -4.96
C ASP A 277 0.35 27.47 -3.72
N ALA A 278 -0.90 27.04 -3.54
CA ALA A 278 -1.66 27.33 -2.34
C ALA A 278 -0.99 26.77 -1.08
N ALA A 279 -0.45 25.54 -1.15
CA ALA A 279 0.29 24.93 -0.04
C ALA A 279 1.54 25.76 0.33
N ARG A 280 2.29 26.23 -0.68
CA ARG A 280 3.49 27.08 -0.49
C ARG A 280 3.12 28.41 0.14
N LEU A 281 2.07 29.06 -0.36
CA LEU A 281 1.58 30.34 0.19
C LEU A 281 1.08 30.18 1.64
N SER A 282 0.59 29.00 2.00
CA SER A 282 0.19 28.65 3.38
C SER A 282 1.38 28.27 4.30
N GLY A 283 2.63 28.48 3.85
CA GLY A 283 3.83 28.23 4.65
C GLY A 283 4.28 26.76 4.69
N VAL A 284 3.76 25.90 3.82
CA VAL A 284 4.24 24.52 3.73
C VAL A 284 5.57 24.47 3.00
N ASN A 285 6.59 23.90 3.65
CA ASN A 285 7.87 23.64 2.98
C ASN A 285 7.71 22.42 2.05
N VAL A 286 7.45 22.71 0.78
CA VAL A 286 7.18 21.69 -0.26
C VAL A 286 8.39 20.82 -0.48
N GLU A 287 9.57 21.40 -0.54
CA GLU A 287 10.83 20.72 -0.86
C GLU A 287 11.16 19.65 0.22
N ARG A 288 11.13 20.04 1.49
CA ARG A 288 11.36 19.10 2.61
C ARG A 288 10.29 18.03 2.68
N THR A 289 9.04 18.37 2.39
CA THR A 289 7.94 17.40 2.44
C THR A 289 8.09 16.37 1.32
N LYS A 290 8.39 16.77 0.08
CA LYS A 290 8.63 15.84 -1.03
C LYS A 290 9.86 14.98 -0.79
N LEU A 291 10.98 15.54 -0.31
CA LEU A 291 12.15 14.75 0.08
C LEU A 291 11.79 13.65 1.08
N ALA A 292 11.05 14.01 2.14
CA ALA A 292 10.64 13.05 3.17
C ALA A 292 9.70 11.97 2.61
N VAL A 293 8.80 12.32 1.68
CA VAL A 293 7.92 11.36 0.99
C VAL A 293 8.74 10.30 0.25
N PHE A 294 9.71 10.71 -0.55
CA PHE A 294 10.59 9.78 -1.28
C PHE A 294 11.49 8.97 -0.36
N ALA A 295 12.01 9.57 0.73
CA ALA A 295 12.81 8.86 1.73
C ALA A 295 12.00 7.76 2.44
N ILE A 296 10.76 8.06 2.84
CA ILE A 296 9.85 7.08 3.44
C ILE A 296 9.50 5.98 2.42
N ASN A 297 9.24 6.34 1.16
CA ASN A 297 9.02 5.37 0.10
C ASN A 297 10.21 4.42 -0.05
N GLY A 298 11.44 4.96 -0.11
CA GLY A 298 12.66 4.14 -0.15
C GLY A 298 12.83 3.20 1.05
N LEU A 299 12.42 3.64 2.25
CA LEU A 299 12.38 2.78 3.43
C LEU A 299 11.36 1.62 3.27
N MET A 300 10.16 1.89 2.75
CA MET A 300 9.16 0.85 2.47
C MET A 300 9.68 -0.14 1.42
N VAL A 301 10.36 0.37 0.39
CA VAL A 301 11.02 -0.45 -0.64
C VAL A 301 12.08 -1.37 -0.04
N ALA A 302 12.89 -0.88 0.91
CA ALA A 302 13.90 -1.70 1.58
C ALA A 302 13.26 -2.84 2.40
N ILE A 303 12.19 -2.55 3.14
CA ILE A 303 11.45 -3.57 3.89
C ILE A 303 10.87 -4.62 2.93
N ALA A 304 10.25 -4.20 1.83
CA ALA A 304 9.72 -5.10 0.82
C ALA A 304 10.83 -5.97 0.17
N GLY A 305 12.01 -5.38 -0.10
CA GLY A 305 13.18 -6.08 -0.64
C GLY A 305 13.73 -7.15 0.30
N LEU A 306 13.86 -6.83 1.60
CA LEU A 306 14.24 -7.79 2.63
C LEU A 306 13.26 -8.97 2.70
N ILE A 307 11.95 -8.71 2.71
CA ILE A 307 10.92 -9.75 2.73
C ILE A 307 10.96 -10.59 1.44
N LEU A 308 11.15 -9.96 0.28
CA LEU A 308 11.20 -10.65 -1.00
C LEU A 308 12.39 -11.60 -1.07
N SER A 309 13.62 -11.13 -0.78
CA SER A 309 14.83 -11.96 -0.76
C SER A 309 14.74 -13.08 0.28
N SER A 310 14.23 -12.79 1.46
CA SER A 310 13.98 -13.79 2.49
C SER A 310 12.98 -14.86 2.04
N ARG A 311 11.88 -14.44 1.40
CA ARG A 311 10.86 -15.38 0.87
C ARG A 311 11.42 -16.28 -0.24
N LEU A 312 12.25 -15.74 -1.11
CA LEU A 312 12.89 -16.48 -2.20
C LEU A 312 14.06 -17.34 -1.71
N GLY A 313 14.62 -17.05 -0.52
CA GLY A 313 15.87 -17.63 -0.06
C GLY A 313 17.08 -17.20 -0.93
N ALA A 314 16.95 -16.10 -1.65
CA ALA A 314 17.93 -15.67 -2.64
C ALA A 314 17.80 -14.19 -3.02
N GLY A 315 18.90 -13.56 -3.42
CA GLY A 315 18.95 -12.29 -4.11
C GLY A 315 19.03 -12.51 -5.63
N SER A 316 17.89 -12.36 -6.33
CA SER A 316 17.84 -12.54 -7.79
C SER A 316 17.99 -11.22 -8.53
N PRO A 317 18.79 -11.15 -9.63
CA PRO A 317 18.89 -9.97 -10.47
C PRO A 317 17.57 -9.56 -11.13
N SER A 318 16.61 -10.49 -11.30
CA SER A 318 15.27 -10.22 -11.82
C SER A 318 14.26 -9.86 -10.75
N ALA A 319 14.63 -9.88 -9.46
CA ALA A 319 13.72 -9.53 -8.37
C ALA A 319 13.16 -8.12 -8.55
N GLY A 320 11.89 -7.95 -8.25
CA GLY A 320 11.19 -6.67 -8.36
C GLY A 320 10.90 -6.21 -9.79
N ASN A 321 11.02 -7.08 -10.81
CA ASN A 321 10.65 -6.72 -12.17
C ASN A 321 9.15 -6.36 -12.23
N ILE A 322 8.83 -5.19 -12.84
CA ILE A 322 7.50 -4.60 -12.96
C ILE A 322 6.74 -4.34 -11.64
N ALA A 323 7.37 -4.53 -10.47
CA ALA A 323 6.71 -4.31 -9.19
C ALA A 323 6.29 -2.84 -8.97
N GLU A 324 6.93 -1.89 -9.64
CA GLU A 324 6.52 -0.49 -9.69
C GLU A 324 5.12 -0.34 -10.28
N LEU A 325 4.80 -1.06 -11.37
CA LEU A 325 3.49 -1.01 -12.01
C LEU A 325 2.42 -1.65 -11.13
N ASP A 326 2.75 -2.75 -10.45
CA ASP A 326 1.84 -3.39 -9.48
C ASP A 326 1.51 -2.45 -8.31
N ALA A 327 2.52 -1.71 -7.78
CA ALA A 327 2.32 -0.76 -6.70
C ALA A 327 1.48 0.45 -7.14
N ILE A 328 1.71 1.00 -8.34
CA ILE A 328 0.92 2.09 -8.90
C ILE A 328 -0.52 1.62 -9.16
N ALA A 329 -0.70 0.46 -9.82
CA ALA A 329 -2.02 -0.12 -10.06
C ALA A 329 -2.79 -0.34 -8.75
N ALA A 330 -2.13 -0.89 -7.72
CA ALA A 330 -2.69 -1.06 -6.40
C ALA A 330 -3.19 0.26 -5.80
N CYS A 331 -2.41 1.34 -5.90
CA CYS A 331 -2.80 2.66 -5.43
C CYS A 331 -4.01 3.21 -6.19
N VAL A 332 -4.02 3.11 -7.53
CA VAL A 332 -5.10 3.65 -8.38
C VAL A 332 -6.39 2.86 -8.19
N ILE A 333 -6.34 1.53 -8.22
CA ILE A 333 -7.47 0.65 -7.91
C ILE A 333 -7.99 0.95 -6.50
N GLY A 334 -7.09 1.20 -5.55
CA GLY A 334 -7.39 1.60 -4.19
C GLY A 334 -8.00 3.00 -4.04
N GLY A 335 -8.15 3.75 -5.15
CA GLY A 335 -8.79 5.07 -5.20
C GLY A 335 -7.85 6.23 -4.96
N THR A 336 -6.55 6.03 -5.13
CA THR A 336 -5.58 7.13 -5.13
C THR A 336 -5.53 7.77 -6.51
N SER A 337 -5.66 9.09 -6.55
CA SER A 337 -5.66 9.85 -7.79
C SER A 337 -4.23 10.15 -8.26
N LEU A 338 -3.92 9.82 -9.51
CA LEU A 338 -2.63 10.16 -10.14
C LEU A 338 -2.40 11.68 -10.28
N ALA A 339 -3.46 12.49 -10.23
CA ALA A 339 -3.30 13.95 -10.21
C ALA A 339 -2.91 14.50 -8.82
N GLY A 340 -2.82 13.65 -7.80
CA GLY A 340 -2.51 14.02 -6.42
C GLY A 340 -3.70 14.48 -5.59
N GLY A 341 -3.45 14.80 -4.33
CA GLY A 341 -4.42 15.38 -3.38
C GLY A 341 -5.49 14.43 -2.85
N VAL A 342 -5.66 13.25 -3.43
CA VAL A 342 -6.65 12.25 -3.03
C VAL A 342 -6.03 10.86 -2.98
N GLY A 343 -6.29 10.12 -1.91
CA GLY A 343 -5.80 8.75 -1.77
C GLY A 343 -6.01 8.19 -0.36
N SER A 344 -5.84 6.88 -0.24
CA SER A 344 -6.01 6.17 1.04
C SER A 344 -5.03 5.02 1.15
N VAL A 345 -4.29 4.95 2.26
CA VAL A 345 -3.37 3.84 2.54
C VAL A 345 -4.11 2.51 2.61
N ALA A 346 -5.28 2.47 3.27
CA ALA A 346 -6.09 1.26 3.34
C ALA A 346 -6.58 0.84 1.95
N GLY A 347 -7.01 1.81 1.12
CA GLY A 347 -7.40 1.55 -0.27
C GLY A 347 -6.25 0.95 -1.07
N ALA A 348 -5.04 1.53 -0.98
CA ALA A 348 -3.86 1.03 -1.68
C ALA A 348 -3.50 -0.41 -1.29
N VAL A 349 -3.62 -0.78 0.00
CA VAL A 349 -3.40 -2.16 0.46
C VAL A 349 -4.50 -3.11 -0.07
N MET A 350 -5.76 -2.68 -0.15
CA MET A 350 -6.81 -3.47 -0.79
C MET A 350 -6.54 -3.65 -2.29
N GLY A 351 -6.08 -2.61 -2.97
CA GLY A 351 -5.65 -2.71 -4.37
C GLY A 351 -4.46 -3.66 -4.55
N ALA A 352 -3.51 -3.66 -3.60
CA ALA A 352 -2.40 -4.61 -3.60
C ALA A 352 -2.87 -6.06 -3.43
N PHE A 353 -3.90 -6.28 -2.61
CA PHE A 353 -4.53 -7.61 -2.50
C PHE A 353 -5.17 -8.04 -3.83
N ILE A 354 -5.82 -7.14 -4.55
CA ILE A 354 -6.39 -7.41 -5.89
C ILE A 354 -5.27 -7.81 -6.87
N MET A 355 -4.19 -7.03 -6.95
CA MET A 355 -3.07 -7.32 -7.84
C MET A 355 -2.40 -8.66 -7.51
N ALA A 356 -2.12 -8.90 -6.22
CA ALA A 356 -1.55 -10.16 -5.76
C ALA A 356 -2.49 -11.36 -6.01
N SER A 357 -3.82 -11.17 -5.90
CA SER A 357 -4.80 -12.21 -6.18
C SER A 357 -4.82 -12.60 -7.65
N LEU A 358 -4.68 -11.63 -8.55
CA LEU A 358 -4.56 -11.88 -9.98
C LEU A 358 -3.27 -12.64 -10.30
N ASP A 359 -2.13 -12.20 -9.78
CA ASP A 359 -0.84 -12.86 -9.99
C ASP A 359 -0.84 -14.30 -9.47
N ASN A 360 -1.34 -14.49 -8.26
CA ASN A 360 -1.43 -15.80 -7.66
C ASN A 360 -2.37 -16.73 -8.46
N GLY A 361 -3.56 -16.24 -8.83
CA GLY A 361 -4.53 -17.01 -9.59
C GLY A 361 -4.02 -17.38 -10.99
N MET A 362 -3.42 -16.44 -11.72
CA MET A 362 -2.82 -16.70 -13.04
C MET A 362 -1.67 -17.71 -12.92
N SER A 363 -0.86 -17.62 -11.87
CA SER A 363 0.23 -18.57 -11.62
C SER A 363 -0.28 -19.97 -11.29
N MET A 364 -1.41 -20.09 -10.59
CA MET A 364 -2.03 -21.41 -10.29
C MET A 364 -2.64 -22.08 -11.52
N LEU A 365 -3.02 -21.30 -12.53
CA LEU A 365 -3.51 -21.79 -13.82
C LEU A 365 -2.39 -21.97 -14.85
N ASP A 366 -1.13 -21.90 -14.43
CA ASP A 366 0.06 -22.00 -15.31
C ASP A 366 0.00 -21.02 -16.48
N VAL A 367 -0.65 -19.84 -16.31
CA VAL A 367 -0.71 -18.81 -17.34
C VAL A 367 0.70 -18.31 -17.66
N PRO A 368 1.14 -18.38 -18.92
CA PRO A 368 2.47 -17.92 -19.31
C PRO A 368 2.72 -16.45 -18.92
N THR A 369 3.95 -16.13 -18.53
CA THR A 369 4.36 -14.80 -18.01
C THR A 369 4.01 -13.66 -18.97
N PHE A 370 4.09 -13.87 -20.29
CA PHE A 370 3.74 -12.84 -21.26
C PHE A 370 2.26 -12.45 -21.20
N TRP A 371 1.35 -13.40 -20.96
CA TRP A 371 -0.05 -13.12 -20.75
C TRP A 371 -0.30 -12.37 -19.44
N GLN A 372 0.43 -12.71 -18.36
CA GLN A 372 0.36 -12.00 -17.10
C GLN A 372 0.72 -10.50 -17.28
N TYR A 373 1.74 -10.19 -18.09
CA TYR A 373 2.11 -8.81 -18.40
C TYR A 373 1.03 -8.09 -19.22
N ILE A 374 0.41 -8.73 -20.20
CA ILE A 374 -0.66 -8.16 -20.99
C ILE A 374 -1.87 -7.81 -20.09
N VAL A 375 -2.28 -8.76 -19.24
CA VAL A 375 -3.41 -8.56 -18.30
C VAL A 375 -3.11 -7.43 -17.32
N LYS A 376 -1.92 -7.40 -16.72
CA LYS A 376 -1.52 -6.32 -15.80
C LYS A 376 -1.53 -4.95 -16.49
N GLY A 377 -1.00 -4.86 -17.69
CA GLY A 377 -1.02 -3.63 -18.49
C GLY A 377 -2.43 -3.15 -18.81
N ALA A 378 -3.33 -4.06 -19.18
CA ALA A 378 -4.72 -3.75 -19.43
C ALA A 378 -5.45 -3.27 -18.16
N ILE A 379 -5.22 -3.92 -17.01
CA ILE A 379 -5.80 -3.53 -15.72
C ILE A 379 -5.31 -2.14 -15.31
N LEU A 380 -4.02 -1.87 -15.42
CA LEU A 380 -3.46 -0.54 -15.13
C LEU A 380 -4.10 0.53 -16.01
N LEU A 381 -4.19 0.29 -17.32
CA LEU A 381 -4.80 1.23 -18.25
C LEU A 381 -6.27 1.51 -17.91
N LEU A 382 -7.04 0.46 -17.63
CA LEU A 382 -8.45 0.59 -17.23
C LEU A 382 -8.60 1.35 -15.92
N ALA A 383 -7.78 1.07 -14.91
CA ALA A 383 -7.82 1.75 -13.63
C ALA A 383 -7.52 3.26 -13.77
N VAL A 384 -6.51 3.62 -14.57
CA VAL A 384 -6.15 5.02 -14.84
C VAL A 384 -7.23 5.72 -15.67
N TRP A 385 -7.81 5.03 -16.66
CA TRP A 385 -8.91 5.57 -17.47
C TRP A 385 -10.14 5.87 -16.59
N MET A 386 -10.49 4.96 -15.67
CA MET A 386 -11.61 5.16 -14.74
C MET A 386 -11.38 6.36 -13.80
N ASP A 387 -10.15 6.53 -13.25
CA ASP A 387 -9.78 7.70 -12.44
C ASP A 387 -9.98 9.01 -13.25
N SER A 388 -9.47 9.02 -14.49
CA SER A 388 -9.57 10.19 -15.37
C SER A 388 -11.00 10.50 -15.80
N ALA A 389 -11.82 9.49 -16.08
CA ALA A 389 -13.23 9.66 -16.49
C ALA A 389 -14.10 10.19 -15.34
N THR A 390 -13.83 9.76 -14.11
CA THR A 390 -14.56 10.22 -12.92
C THR A 390 -14.33 11.71 -12.66
N LYS A 391 -13.12 12.19 -12.88
CA LYS A 391 -12.76 13.62 -12.69
C LYS A 391 -13.37 14.56 -13.72
N ARG A 392 -13.56 14.11 -14.95
CA ARG A 392 -14.19 14.95 -15.99
C ARG A 392 -15.68 15.22 -15.69
N ARG A 393 -16.31 14.45 -14.80
CA ARG A 393 -17.72 14.59 -14.40
C ARG A 393 -17.92 15.34 -13.09
N ALA A 394 -16.86 15.62 -12.34
CA ALA A 394 -16.86 16.38 -11.09
C ALA A 394 -16.40 17.84 -11.31
#